data_299d8f77edd2e90b0d83f012524cef07
#
_entry.id   299d8f77edd2e90b0d83f012524cef07
#
_cell.length_a   1.000
_cell.length_b   1.000
_cell.length_c   1.000
_cell.angle_alpha   90.00
_cell.angle_beta   90.00
_cell.angle_gamma   90.00
#
_symmetry.space_group_name_H-M   'P 1'
#
loop_
_entity.id
_entity.type
_entity.pdbx_description
1 polymer ?
#
loop_
_entity_poly.entity_id
_entity_poly.type
_entity_poly.pdbx_seq_one_letter_code
_entity_poly.pdbx_strand_id
1 'polypeptide(L)'
;ERVAILKSLMLLPDPATHVGLAAEALRSHVQDVFEALACDNSYPAAWLPEANFNQMVLKALFTGAKLSRVRGLSDRLNPTLVRMCVDYAAERRAAGRVVPPDIALITGGPP
;
A
#
# COMPACT_ATOMS: atom_id res chain seq x y z
N GLU A 1 -9.71 19.97 1.31
CA GLU A 1 -8.32 19.85 0.95
C GLU A 1 -7.95 18.42 0.55
N ARG A 2 -6.74 18.22 0.06
CA ARG A 2 -6.39 16.97 -0.61
C ARG A 2 -6.45 15.74 0.30
N VAL A 3 -5.98 15.86 1.53
CA VAL A 3 -5.99 14.74 2.49
C VAL A 3 -7.43 14.33 2.81
N ALA A 4 -8.29 15.31 3.05
CA ALA A 4 -9.69 15.02 3.36
C ALA A 4 -10.41 14.36 2.19
N ILE A 5 -10.14 14.79 0.96
CA ILE A 5 -10.71 14.18 -0.24
C ILE A 5 -10.29 12.72 -0.35
N LEU A 6 -9.00 12.43 -0.14
CA LEU A 6 -8.48 11.06 -0.24
C LEU A 6 -9.11 10.14 0.80
N LYS A 7 -9.30 10.64 2.02
CA LYS A 7 -9.92 9.85 3.09
C LYS A 7 -11.38 9.52 2.82
N SER A 8 -12.06 10.32 2.00
CA SER A 8 -13.48 10.17 1.72
C SER A 8 -13.80 9.61 0.33
N LEU A 9 -12.80 9.09 -0.40
CA LEU A 9 -13.04 8.59 -1.77
C LEU A 9 -14.14 7.54 -1.87
N MET A 10 -14.25 6.65 -0.89
CA MET A 10 -15.30 5.62 -0.90
C MET A 10 -16.70 6.18 -0.74
N LEU A 11 -16.80 7.40 -0.22
CA LEU A 11 -18.10 8.06 0.04
C LEU A 11 -18.53 8.96 -1.13
N LEU A 12 -17.64 9.16 -2.11
CA LEU A 12 -17.95 10.03 -3.25
C LEU A 12 -18.73 9.25 -4.30
N PRO A 13 -19.57 9.95 -5.10
CA PRO A 13 -20.25 9.31 -6.24
C PRO A 13 -19.23 8.70 -7.20
N ASP A 14 -19.57 7.56 -7.78
CA ASP A 14 -18.74 6.88 -8.78
C ASP A 14 -17.29 6.70 -8.34
N PRO A 15 -17.03 5.95 -7.26
CA PRO A 15 -15.65 5.77 -6.75
C PRO A 15 -14.66 5.34 -7.81
N ALA A 16 -15.08 4.51 -8.76
CA ALA A 16 -14.19 4.00 -9.81
C ALA A 16 -13.60 5.11 -10.69
N THR A 17 -14.27 6.25 -10.81
CA THR A 17 -13.78 7.37 -11.63
C THR A 17 -12.62 8.11 -10.98
N HIS A 18 -12.37 7.85 -9.69
CA HIS A 18 -11.31 8.54 -8.95
C HIS A 18 -10.00 7.74 -8.89
N VAL A 19 -9.92 6.62 -9.62
CA VAL A 19 -8.71 5.78 -9.60
C VAL A 19 -7.47 6.58 -10.05
N GLY A 20 -7.62 7.45 -11.05
CA GLY A 20 -6.51 8.29 -11.50
C GLY A 20 -5.98 9.22 -10.40
N LEU A 21 -6.90 9.84 -9.66
CA LEU A 21 -6.53 10.69 -8.52
C LEU A 21 -5.83 9.88 -7.43
N ALA A 22 -6.36 8.70 -7.13
CA ALA A 22 -5.77 7.82 -6.13
C ALA A 22 -4.36 7.38 -6.54
N ALA A 23 -4.19 6.95 -7.80
CA ALA A 23 -2.89 6.53 -8.30
C ALA A 23 -1.87 7.66 -8.26
N GLU A 24 -2.31 8.89 -8.57
CA GLU A 24 -1.43 10.06 -8.48
C GLU A 24 -1.02 10.34 -7.04
N ALA A 25 -1.95 10.22 -6.10
CA ALA A 25 -1.65 10.41 -4.68
C ALA A 25 -0.62 9.41 -4.16
N LEU A 26 -0.64 8.17 -4.68
CA LEU A 26 0.34 7.15 -4.29
C LEU A 26 1.75 7.52 -4.72
N ARG A 27 1.92 8.36 -5.72
CA ARG A 27 3.22 8.83 -6.20
C ARG A 27 3.70 10.07 -5.45
N SER A 28 2.91 10.59 -4.51
CA SER A 28 3.29 11.77 -3.74
C SER A 28 4.48 11.49 -2.84
N HIS A 29 5.38 12.46 -2.71
CA HIS A 29 6.49 12.42 -1.75
C HIS A 29 6.06 12.96 -0.38
N VAL A 30 4.84 13.47 -0.25
CA VAL A 30 4.31 13.95 1.02
C VAL A 30 3.68 12.75 1.74
N GLN A 31 4.24 12.39 2.89
CA GLN A 31 3.82 11.17 3.60
C GLN A 31 2.35 11.23 4.03
N ASP A 32 1.87 12.40 4.47
CA ASP A 32 0.46 12.54 4.88
C ASP A 32 -0.50 12.24 3.73
N VAL A 33 -0.15 12.67 2.52
CA VAL A 33 -0.98 12.42 1.34
C VAL A 33 -1.00 10.93 1.01
N PHE A 34 0.15 10.28 1.06
CA PHE A 34 0.23 8.84 0.81
C PHE A 34 -0.58 8.07 1.86
N GLU A 35 -0.38 8.37 3.15
CA GLU A 35 -1.06 7.63 4.21
C GLU A 35 -2.57 7.89 4.24
N ALA A 36 -3.01 9.06 3.80
CA ALA A 36 -4.44 9.35 3.71
C ALA A 36 -5.14 8.37 2.76
N LEU A 37 -4.45 7.89 1.74
CA LEU A 37 -5.01 6.89 0.84
C LEU A 37 -4.71 5.47 1.30
N ALA A 38 -3.46 5.19 1.71
CA ALA A 38 -3.02 3.83 1.97
C ALA A 38 -3.51 3.27 3.29
N CYS A 39 -3.67 4.13 4.30
CA CYS A 39 -3.94 3.68 5.66
C CYS A 39 -5.36 3.99 6.09
N ASP A 40 -5.97 3.03 6.81
CA ASP A 40 -7.32 3.17 7.38
C ASP A 40 -8.36 3.62 6.34
N ASN A 41 -8.18 3.18 5.09
CA ASN A 41 -9.01 3.59 3.95
C ASN A 41 -9.34 2.34 3.13
N SER A 42 -10.62 2.09 2.90
CA SER A 42 -11.06 0.91 2.16
C SER A 42 -11.03 1.09 0.65
N TYR A 43 -10.80 2.30 0.15
CA TYR A 43 -10.83 2.59 -1.28
C TYR A 43 -9.80 1.77 -2.08
N PRO A 44 -8.51 1.70 -1.67
CA PRO A 44 -7.52 0.96 -2.46
C PRO A 44 -7.88 -0.50 -2.66
N ALA A 45 -8.33 -1.19 -1.61
CA ALA A 45 -8.69 -2.60 -1.73
C ALA A 45 -9.90 -2.81 -2.64
N ALA A 46 -10.83 -1.85 -2.65
CA ALA A 46 -12.06 -1.97 -3.43
C ALA A 46 -11.85 -1.61 -4.91
N TRP A 47 -10.98 -0.65 -5.22
CA TRP A 47 -10.98 -0.03 -6.54
C TRP A 47 -9.64 0.02 -7.27
N LEU A 48 -8.49 -0.08 -6.58
CA LEU A 48 -7.21 0.01 -7.28
C LEU A 48 -6.93 -1.26 -8.10
N PRO A 49 -6.40 -1.09 -9.31
CA PRO A 49 -5.85 -2.22 -10.05
C PRO A 49 -4.74 -2.93 -9.26
N GLU A 50 -4.51 -4.20 -9.56
CA GLU A 50 -3.53 -5.01 -8.83
C GLU A 50 -2.15 -4.36 -8.79
N ALA A 51 -1.65 -3.88 -9.94
CA ALA A 51 -0.33 -3.27 -9.99
C ALA A 51 -0.22 -2.05 -9.10
N ASN A 52 -1.27 -1.21 -9.07
CA ASN A 52 -1.28 -0.02 -8.22
C ASN A 52 -1.35 -0.39 -6.74
N PHE A 53 -2.16 -1.39 -6.39
CA PHE A 53 -2.27 -1.86 -5.02
C PHE A 53 -0.94 -2.43 -4.54
N ASN A 54 -0.28 -3.25 -5.36
CA ASN A 54 1.01 -3.83 -5.03
C ASN A 54 2.07 -2.77 -4.79
N GLN A 55 2.13 -1.75 -5.65
CA GLN A 55 3.08 -0.65 -5.49
C GLN A 55 2.80 0.16 -4.24
N MET A 56 1.52 0.35 -3.90
CA MET A 56 1.15 1.04 -2.66
C MET A 56 1.68 0.28 -1.44
N VAL A 57 1.50 -1.04 -1.40
CA VAL A 57 1.97 -1.86 -0.29
C VAL A 57 3.49 -1.80 -0.17
N LEU A 58 4.19 -1.89 -1.29
CA LEU A 58 5.65 -1.84 -1.28
C LEU A 58 6.15 -0.49 -0.80
N LYS A 59 5.51 0.60 -1.23
CA LYS A 59 5.84 1.94 -0.76
C LYS A 59 5.59 2.10 0.73
N ALA A 60 4.53 1.48 1.26
CA ALA A 60 4.28 1.49 2.70
C ALA A 60 5.45 0.85 3.46
N LEU A 61 6.00 -0.25 2.94
CA LEU A 61 7.18 -0.87 3.53
C LEU A 61 8.39 0.07 3.50
N PHE A 62 8.62 0.75 2.37
CA PHE A 62 9.74 1.68 2.23
C PHE A 62 9.64 2.86 3.19
N THR A 63 8.45 3.39 3.38
CA THR A 63 8.26 4.64 4.12
C THR A 63 7.96 4.42 5.60
N GLY A 64 7.83 3.17 6.02
CA GLY A 64 7.55 2.83 7.40
C GLY A 64 6.08 2.94 7.80
N ALA A 65 5.18 3.10 6.84
CA ALA A 65 3.75 3.03 7.11
C ALA A 65 3.39 1.59 7.49
N LYS A 66 2.54 1.42 8.50
CA LYS A 66 2.26 0.08 9.02
C LYS A 66 1.28 -0.66 8.12
N LEU A 67 1.65 -1.86 7.69
CA LEU A 67 0.79 -2.69 6.86
C LEU A 67 -0.49 -3.11 7.59
N SER A 68 -0.47 -3.16 8.91
CA SER A 68 -1.68 -3.45 9.69
C SER A 68 -2.78 -2.39 9.48
N ARG A 69 -2.41 -1.21 9.00
CA ARG A 69 -3.36 -0.14 8.70
C ARG A 69 -3.86 -0.17 7.26
N VAL A 70 -3.35 -1.07 6.43
CA VAL A 70 -3.81 -1.22 5.04
C VAL A 70 -5.04 -2.13 5.04
N ARG A 71 -6.22 -1.54 4.83
CA ARG A 71 -7.46 -2.29 4.87
C ARG A 71 -7.59 -3.24 3.69
N GLY A 72 -8.09 -4.44 3.95
CA GLY A 72 -8.31 -5.43 2.91
C GLY A 72 -7.05 -6.06 2.37
N LEU A 73 -5.91 -5.90 3.03
CA LEU A 73 -4.65 -6.44 2.56
C LEU A 73 -4.73 -7.95 2.33
N SER A 74 -5.29 -8.70 3.28
CA SER A 74 -5.36 -10.15 3.15
C SER A 74 -6.23 -10.60 1.98
N ASP A 75 -7.25 -9.83 1.62
CA ASP A 75 -8.13 -10.14 0.49
C ASP A 75 -7.48 -9.79 -0.85
N ARG A 76 -6.44 -8.97 -0.84
CA ARG A 76 -5.78 -8.51 -2.05
C ARG A 76 -4.38 -9.12 -2.22
N LEU A 77 -4.00 -10.08 -1.38
CA LEU A 77 -2.74 -10.79 -1.56
C LEU A 77 -2.77 -11.54 -2.88
N ASN A 78 -1.64 -11.50 -3.58
CA ASN A 78 -1.49 -12.15 -4.88
C ASN A 78 -0.03 -12.58 -5.05
N PRO A 79 0.24 -13.56 -5.94
CA PRO A 79 1.61 -14.08 -6.11
C PRO A 79 2.64 -13.03 -6.49
N THR A 80 2.25 -12.03 -7.26
CA THR A 80 3.16 -10.95 -7.67
C THR A 80 3.57 -10.11 -6.47
N LEU A 81 2.61 -9.74 -5.61
CA LEU A 81 2.90 -8.98 -4.41
C LEU A 81 3.82 -9.76 -3.47
N VAL A 82 3.53 -11.05 -3.28
CA VAL A 82 4.37 -11.90 -2.43
C VAL A 82 5.80 -11.93 -2.95
N ARG A 83 5.98 -12.11 -4.26
CA ARG A 83 7.31 -12.12 -4.89
C ARG A 83 8.03 -10.79 -4.69
N MET A 84 7.34 -9.69 -4.89
CA MET A 84 7.93 -8.35 -4.71
C MET A 84 8.45 -8.18 -3.29
N CYS A 85 7.68 -8.64 -2.31
CA CYS A 85 8.07 -8.53 -0.90
C CYS A 85 9.22 -9.47 -0.55
N VAL A 86 9.24 -10.68 -1.09
CA VAL A 86 10.36 -11.61 -0.90
C VAL A 86 11.64 -11.01 -1.46
N ASP A 87 11.58 -10.45 -2.66
CA ASP A 87 12.74 -9.82 -3.31
C ASP A 87 13.21 -8.61 -2.50
N TYR A 88 12.30 -7.80 -2.01
CA TYR A 88 12.62 -6.64 -1.18
C TYR A 88 13.35 -7.08 0.10
N ALA A 89 12.83 -8.12 0.77
CA ALA A 89 13.47 -8.63 1.98
C ALA A 89 14.88 -9.13 1.69
N ALA A 90 15.08 -9.84 0.57
CA ALA A 90 16.40 -10.33 0.18
C ALA A 90 17.39 -9.19 -0.06
N GLU A 91 16.94 -8.13 -0.72
CA GLU A 91 17.79 -6.95 -0.95
C GLU A 91 18.17 -6.27 0.37
N ARG A 92 17.22 -6.15 1.28
CA ARG A 92 17.50 -5.56 2.60
C ARG A 92 18.56 -6.38 3.36
N ARG A 93 18.42 -7.69 3.36
CA ARG A 93 19.39 -8.56 4.04
C ARG A 93 20.77 -8.47 3.40
N ALA A 94 20.82 -8.48 2.07
CA ALA A 94 22.08 -8.37 1.34
C ALA A 94 22.80 -7.06 1.63
N ALA A 95 22.06 -5.98 1.88
CA ALA A 95 22.61 -4.68 2.20
C ALA A 95 22.90 -4.50 3.70
N GLY A 96 22.66 -5.53 4.51
CA GLY A 96 22.85 -5.46 5.97
C GLY A 96 21.82 -4.59 6.67
N ARG A 97 20.65 -4.40 6.05
CA ARG A 97 19.57 -3.56 6.59
C ARG A 97 18.47 -4.40 7.20
N VAL A 98 17.73 -3.80 8.12
CA VAL A 98 16.61 -4.48 8.79
C VAL A 98 15.45 -4.65 7.82
N VAL A 99 14.85 -5.86 7.82
CA VAL A 99 13.63 -6.12 7.08
C VAL A 99 12.45 -5.69 7.95
N PRO A 100 11.50 -4.89 7.43
CA PRO A 100 10.33 -4.50 8.22
C PRO A 100 9.56 -5.73 8.70
N PRO A 101 9.23 -5.81 10.01
CA PRO A 101 8.50 -6.98 10.54
C PRO A 101 7.13 -7.19 9.88
N ASP A 102 6.49 -6.11 9.46
CA ASP A 102 5.17 -6.17 8.83
C ASP A 102 5.14 -7.01 7.56
N ILE A 103 6.30 -7.25 6.94
CA ILE A 103 6.37 -8.04 5.71
C ILE A 103 5.81 -9.44 5.91
N ALA A 104 5.84 -9.95 7.13
CA ALA A 104 5.28 -11.26 7.45
C ALA A 104 3.78 -11.34 7.17
N LEU A 105 3.07 -10.21 7.19
CA LEU A 105 1.65 -10.18 6.84
C LEU A 105 1.42 -10.58 5.37
N ILE A 106 2.43 -10.46 4.54
CA ILE A 106 2.36 -10.77 3.11
C ILE A 106 3.04 -12.10 2.82
N THR A 107 4.25 -12.30 3.35
CA THR A 107 5.04 -13.50 3.06
C THR A 107 4.65 -14.69 3.91
N GLY A 108 3.97 -14.45 5.05
CA GLY A 108 3.53 -15.51 5.94
C GLY A 108 4.61 -16.15 6.78
N GLY A 109 5.81 -15.58 6.76
CA GLY A 109 6.94 -16.11 7.49
C GLY A 109 7.81 -15.04 8.11
N PRO A 110 8.88 -15.43 8.85
CA PRO A 110 9.80 -14.46 9.43
C PRO A 110 10.42 -13.59 8.35
N PRO A 111 10.68 -12.31 8.66
CA PRO A 111 11.31 -11.43 7.68
C PRO A 111 12.69 -11.89 7.28
#